data_969c217549395117ac28705a8ff64716
#
_entry.id   969c217549395117ac28705a8ff64716
#
_cell.length_a   1.000
_cell.length_b   1.000
_cell.length_c   1.000
_cell.angle_alpha   90.00
_cell.angle_beta   90.00
_cell.angle_gamma   90.00
#
_symmetry.space_group_name_H-M   'P 1'
#
loop_
_entity.id
_entity.type
_entity.pdbx_description
1 polymer ?
#
loop_
_entity_poly.entity_id
_entity_poly.type
_entity_poly.pdbx_seq_one_letter_code
_entity_poly.pdbx_strand_id
1 'polypeptide(L)'
;MDNKIIDGMKKESKKPRNAMILCYLFAVLMPLAHYLRDNDKFSDKDILLIFLWCFILGSIGLYGWLYALKYRVEFDNEKVYLKTLFRTIELNICDVKKYTCNRYRKSVFYQFNLFINDRKVLINTRYKDEFEKVLKDYKIEQIIK
;
A
#
# COMPACT_ATOMS: atom_id res chain seq x y z
N MET A 1 8.89 13.12 23.88
CA MET A 1 9.55 12.36 22.79
C MET A 1 8.97 12.87 21.47
N ASP A 2 9.83 13.24 20.51
CA ASP A 2 9.34 13.71 19.21
C ASP A 2 8.60 12.59 18.48
N ASN A 3 7.48 12.93 17.85
CA ASN A 3 6.71 12.01 17.01
C ASN A 3 7.62 11.34 15.99
N LYS A 4 7.94 10.06 16.16
CA LYS A 4 8.84 9.33 15.28
C LYS A 4 8.02 8.68 14.14
N ILE A 5 8.21 9.18 12.92
CA ILE A 5 7.69 8.53 11.72
C ILE A 5 8.61 7.33 11.43
N ILE A 6 8.09 6.11 11.62
CA ILE A 6 8.86 4.90 11.37
C ILE A 6 8.78 4.48 9.91
N ASP A 7 7.67 4.73 9.22
CA ASP A 7 7.60 4.41 7.80
C ASP A 7 6.57 5.23 7.03
N GLY A 8 6.89 5.46 5.76
CA GLY A 8 5.98 5.97 4.77
C GLY A 8 6.29 5.35 3.41
N MET A 9 5.27 4.88 2.72
CA MET A 9 5.42 4.26 1.40
C MET A 9 5.62 5.28 0.26
N LYS A 10 5.90 6.55 0.56
CA LYS A 10 6.00 7.61 -0.45
C LYS A 10 7.01 7.30 -1.57
N LYS A 11 8.14 6.66 -1.24
CA LYS A 11 9.14 6.25 -2.25
C LYS A 11 8.61 5.18 -3.21
N GLU A 12 7.69 4.31 -2.75
CA GLU A 12 7.08 3.26 -3.56
C GLU A 12 5.90 3.76 -4.41
N SER A 13 5.44 4.98 -4.18
CA SER A 13 4.34 5.58 -4.94
C SER A 13 4.67 5.77 -6.44
N LYS A 14 5.97 5.78 -6.81
CA LYS A 14 6.40 5.98 -8.19
C LYS A 14 5.95 4.85 -9.13
N LYS A 15 6.03 3.59 -8.69
CA LYS A 15 5.64 2.42 -9.51
C LYS A 15 4.15 2.44 -9.87
N PRO A 16 3.21 2.48 -8.92
CA PRO A 16 1.78 2.54 -9.25
C PRO A 16 1.41 3.81 -10.00
N ARG A 17 2.05 4.95 -9.72
CA ARG A 17 1.86 6.19 -10.48
C ARG A 17 2.23 6.02 -11.96
N ASN A 18 3.40 5.44 -12.24
CA ASN A 18 3.85 5.25 -13.62
C ASN A 18 2.96 4.26 -14.36
N ALA A 19 2.53 3.18 -13.71
CA ALA A 19 1.58 2.24 -14.30
C ALA A 19 0.23 2.90 -14.62
N MET A 20 -0.30 3.72 -13.71
CA MET A 20 -1.51 4.51 -13.92
C MET A 20 -1.39 5.43 -15.14
N ILE A 21 -0.30 6.21 -15.21
CA ILE A 21 -0.07 7.13 -16.33
C ILE A 21 -0.01 6.37 -17.65
N LEU A 22 0.71 5.25 -17.69
CA LEU A 22 0.83 4.41 -18.87
C LEU A 22 -0.55 3.88 -19.32
N CYS A 23 -1.35 3.33 -18.39
CA CYS A 23 -2.67 2.82 -18.70
C CYS A 23 -3.61 3.89 -19.26
N TYR A 24 -3.63 5.09 -18.66
CA TYR A 24 -4.46 6.18 -19.17
C TYR A 24 -3.97 6.74 -20.50
N LEU A 25 -2.65 6.80 -20.73
CA LEU A 25 -2.12 7.14 -22.05
C LEU A 25 -2.57 6.13 -23.12
N PHE A 26 -2.49 4.83 -22.83
CA PHE A 26 -2.99 3.80 -23.75
C PHE A 26 -4.49 3.92 -24.00
N ALA A 27 -5.27 4.20 -22.95
CA ALA A 27 -6.72 4.37 -23.09
C ALA A 27 -7.11 5.52 -24.05
N VAL A 28 -6.26 6.56 -24.14
CA VAL A 28 -6.50 7.70 -25.06
C VAL A 28 -5.87 7.47 -26.43
N LEU A 29 -4.62 6.97 -26.46
CA LEU A 29 -3.87 6.85 -27.71
C LEU A 29 -4.41 5.75 -28.63
N MET A 30 -4.94 4.64 -28.08
CA MET A 30 -5.45 3.54 -28.89
C MET A 30 -6.70 3.92 -29.72
N PRO A 31 -7.75 4.52 -29.14
CA PRO A 31 -8.88 5.02 -29.92
C PRO A 31 -8.47 6.10 -30.95
N LEU A 32 -7.56 7.00 -30.56
CA LEU A 32 -7.06 8.04 -31.45
C LEU A 32 -6.30 7.44 -32.64
N ALA A 33 -5.42 6.48 -32.38
CA ALA A 33 -4.66 5.80 -33.44
C ALA A 33 -5.58 5.01 -34.40
N HIS A 34 -6.65 4.41 -33.86
CA HIS A 34 -7.67 3.74 -34.69
C HIS A 34 -8.38 4.74 -35.59
N TYR A 35 -8.85 5.85 -35.01
CA TYR A 35 -9.55 6.89 -35.79
C TYR A 35 -8.69 7.50 -36.90
N LEU A 36 -7.38 7.73 -36.63
CA LEU A 36 -6.48 8.33 -37.61
C LEU A 36 -6.00 7.35 -38.70
N ARG A 37 -6.08 6.05 -38.49
CA ARG A 37 -5.48 5.06 -39.39
C ARG A 37 -6.45 4.39 -40.30
N ASP A 38 -7.75 4.64 -40.17
CA ASP A 38 -8.84 4.07 -40.99
C ASP A 38 -8.67 2.53 -41.17
N ASN A 39 -8.36 1.85 -40.09
CA ASN A 39 -7.87 0.48 -40.11
C ASN A 39 -8.96 -0.47 -39.62
N ASP A 40 -9.62 -1.17 -40.55
CA ASP A 40 -10.69 -2.15 -40.33
C ASP A 40 -10.30 -3.39 -39.49
N LYS A 41 -9.07 -3.39 -38.92
CA LYS A 41 -8.56 -4.55 -38.16
C LYS A 41 -9.17 -4.72 -36.78
N PHE A 42 -9.66 -3.67 -36.17
CA PHE A 42 -10.31 -3.71 -34.86
C PHE A 42 -11.74 -3.18 -34.99
N SER A 43 -12.68 -3.93 -34.45
CA SER A 43 -14.05 -3.43 -34.37
C SER A 43 -14.18 -2.38 -33.27
N ASP A 44 -15.19 -1.52 -33.34
CA ASP A 44 -15.50 -0.54 -32.30
C ASP A 44 -15.70 -1.20 -30.93
N LYS A 45 -16.18 -2.43 -30.89
CA LYS A 45 -16.35 -3.24 -29.67
C LYS A 45 -15.02 -3.60 -29.05
N ASP A 46 -14.02 -3.97 -29.87
CA ASP A 46 -12.69 -4.33 -29.38
C ASP A 46 -11.99 -3.12 -28.77
N ILE A 47 -12.15 -1.96 -29.40
CA ILE A 47 -11.59 -0.70 -28.89
C ILE A 47 -12.24 -0.29 -27.57
N LEU A 48 -13.57 -0.40 -27.49
CA LEU A 48 -14.29 -0.13 -26.25
C LEU A 48 -13.85 -1.07 -25.12
N LEU A 49 -13.64 -2.34 -25.43
CA LEU A 49 -13.15 -3.32 -24.46
C LEU A 49 -11.75 -2.98 -23.97
N ILE A 50 -10.83 -2.65 -24.86
CA ILE A 50 -9.46 -2.23 -24.51
C ILE A 50 -9.50 -0.96 -23.66
N PHE A 51 -10.30 0.03 -24.04
CA PHE A 51 -10.47 1.27 -23.25
C PHE A 51 -10.95 0.95 -21.83
N LEU A 52 -11.98 0.10 -21.70
CA LEU A 52 -12.52 -0.28 -20.40
C LEU A 52 -11.46 -0.97 -19.52
N TRP A 53 -10.69 -1.91 -20.07
CA TRP A 53 -9.60 -2.57 -19.36
C TRP A 53 -8.50 -1.61 -18.93
N CYS A 54 -8.07 -0.72 -19.81
CA CYS A 54 -7.06 0.30 -19.49
C CYS A 54 -7.56 1.24 -18.38
N PHE A 55 -8.84 1.60 -18.41
CA PHE A 55 -9.45 2.44 -17.38
C PHE A 55 -9.51 1.75 -16.03
N ILE A 56 -9.89 0.47 -15.98
CA ILE A 56 -9.91 -0.33 -14.74
C ILE A 56 -8.50 -0.44 -14.16
N LEU A 57 -7.52 -0.83 -14.98
CA LEU A 57 -6.12 -0.99 -14.53
C LEU A 57 -5.52 0.35 -14.09
N GLY A 58 -5.82 1.44 -14.80
CA GLY A 58 -5.44 2.79 -14.43
C GLY A 58 -6.01 3.21 -13.08
N SER A 59 -7.27 2.86 -12.81
CA SER A 59 -7.95 3.15 -11.53
C SER A 59 -7.34 2.37 -10.36
N ILE A 60 -6.94 1.10 -10.58
CA ILE A 60 -6.19 0.31 -9.59
C ILE A 60 -4.84 0.96 -9.31
N GLY A 61 -4.13 1.41 -10.35
CA GLY A 61 -2.86 2.13 -10.23
C GLY A 61 -3.00 3.45 -9.45
N LEU A 62 -4.08 4.20 -9.71
CA LEU A 62 -4.43 5.44 -8.99
C LEU A 62 -4.66 5.16 -7.51
N TYR A 63 -5.47 4.14 -7.20
CA TYR A 63 -5.69 3.74 -5.81
C TYR A 63 -4.39 3.38 -5.11
N GLY A 64 -3.55 2.54 -5.73
CA GLY A 64 -2.25 2.14 -5.18
C GLY A 64 -1.31 3.33 -4.96
N TRP A 65 -1.31 4.29 -5.87
CA TRP A 65 -0.54 5.52 -5.73
C TRP A 65 -1.01 6.37 -4.56
N LEU A 66 -2.31 6.65 -4.47
CA LEU A 66 -2.91 7.42 -3.37
C LEU A 66 -2.71 6.73 -2.02
N TYR A 67 -2.86 5.39 -1.99
CA TYR A 67 -2.59 4.60 -0.80
C TYR A 67 -1.12 4.75 -0.35
N ALA A 68 -0.17 4.61 -1.27
CA ALA A 68 1.26 4.75 -0.96
C ALA A 68 1.64 6.17 -0.49
N LEU A 69 0.94 7.21 -0.96
CA LEU A 69 1.16 8.58 -0.50
C LEU A 69 0.65 8.82 0.92
N LYS A 70 -0.45 8.19 1.30
CA LYS A 70 -1.13 8.40 2.59
C LYS A 70 -0.65 7.45 3.67
N TYR A 71 -0.17 6.26 3.28
CA TYR A 71 0.26 5.26 4.25
C TYR A 71 1.44 5.74 5.09
N ARG A 72 1.27 5.76 6.41
CA ARG A 72 2.30 6.11 7.38
C ARG A 72 2.08 5.35 8.67
N VAL A 73 3.19 4.99 9.33
CA VAL A 73 3.21 4.46 10.68
C VAL A 73 3.97 5.48 11.53
N GLU A 74 3.29 6.07 12.48
CA GLU A 74 3.85 7.08 13.37
C GLU A 74 3.76 6.56 14.81
N PHE A 75 4.81 6.81 15.60
CA PHE A 75 4.83 6.53 17.04
C PHE A 75 4.80 7.84 17.80
N ASP A 76 3.93 7.89 18.79
CA ASP A 76 3.83 8.99 19.73
C ASP A 76 3.65 8.43 21.13
N ASN A 77 4.73 8.47 21.91
CA ASN A 77 4.82 7.87 23.24
C ASN A 77 4.40 6.39 23.24
N GLU A 78 3.25 6.09 23.84
CA GLU A 78 2.70 4.73 23.94
C GLU A 78 1.71 4.38 22.82
N LYS A 79 1.52 5.27 21.86
CA LYS A 79 0.53 5.12 20.80
C LYS A 79 1.18 4.90 19.44
N VAL A 80 0.59 4.02 18.67
CA VAL A 80 0.90 3.79 17.26
C VAL A 80 -0.25 4.29 16.41
N TYR A 81 0.04 5.20 15.51
CA TYR A 81 -0.91 5.70 14.52
C TYR A 81 -0.62 5.06 13.18
N LEU A 82 -1.55 4.24 12.72
CA LEU A 82 -1.53 3.70 11.37
C LEU A 82 -2.44 4.56 10.48
N LYS A 83 -1.83 5.43 9.67
CA LYS A 83 -2.54 6.26 8.70
C LYS A 83 -2.65 5.53 7.38
N THR A 84 -3.86 5.32 6.92
CA THR A 84 -4.19 4.74 5.61
C THR A 84 -4.94 5.75 4.75
N LEU A 85 -5.33 5.38 3.53
CA LEU A 85 -6.03 6.28 2.62
C LEU A 85 -7.34 6.85 3.20
N PHE A 86 -8.11 6.00 3.90
CA PHE A 86 -9.47 6.35 4.35
C PHE A 86 -9.60 6.52 5.85
N ARG A 87 -8.64 6.03 6.63
CA ARG A 87 -8.74 6.05 8.09
C ARG A 87 -7.38 6.12 8.77
N THR A 88 -7.40 6.66 9.98
CA THR A 88 -6.31 6.55 10.93
C THR A 88 -6.74 5.56 12.02
N ILE A 89 -5.92 4.56 12.28
CA ILE A 89 -6.11 3.61 13.37
C ILE A 89 -5.13 4.00 14.45
N GLU A 90 -5.66 4.29 15.64
CA GLU A 90 -4.88 4.53 16.85
C GLU A 90 -4.83 3.26 17.67
N LEU A 91 -3.66 2.87 18.10
CA LEU A 91 -3.40 1.68 18.90
C LEU A 91 -2.53 2.06 20.09
N ASN A 92 -2.91 1.65 21.29
CA ASN A 92 -2.02 1.70 22.43
C ASN A 92 -1.10 0.48 22.39
N ILE A 93 0.20 0.69 22.47
CA ILE A 93 1.17 -0.42 22.44
C ILE A 93 0.93 -1.36 23.63
N CYS A 94 0.56 -0.82 24.78
CA CYS A 94 0.28 -1.60 26.00
C CYS A 94 -0.86 -2.60 25.83
N ASP A 95 -1.77 -2.37 24.87
CA ASP A 95 -2.90 -3.28 24.59
C ASP A 95 -2.48 -4.46 23.69
N VAL A 96 -1.28 -4.39 23.10
CA VAL A 96 -0.75 -5.45 22.23
C VAL A 96 -0.22 -6.59 23.09
N LYS A 97 -0.85 -7.77 23.01
CA LYS A 97 -0.44 -8.95 23.78
C LYS A 97 0.69 -9.71 23.11
N LYS A 98 0.61 -9.86 21.79
CA LYS A 98 1.53 -10.68 21.00
C LYS A 98 1.69 -10.11 19.61
N TYR A 99 2.79 -10.47 18.93
CA TYR A 99 2.96 -10.13 17.51
C TYR A 99 3.61 -11.26 16.72
N THR A 100 3.40 -11.26 15.40
CA THR A 100 4.17 -12.05 14.45
C THR A 100 4.80 -11.14 13.42
N CYS A 101 6.00 -11.48 12.97
CA CYS A 101 6.69 -10.78 11.90
C CYS A 101 6.93 -11.74 10.74
N ASN A 102 6.40 -11.41 9.57
CA ASN A 102 6.55 -12.19 8.36
C ASN A 102 7.21 -11.33 7.27
N ARG A 103 8.07 -11.95 6.45
CA ARG A 103 8.61 -11.32 5.25
C ARG A 103 8.06 -12.03 4.03
N TYR A 104 7.39 -11.30 3.16
CA TYR A 104 7.03 -11.86 1.84
C TYR A 104 8.27 -12.02 0.97
N ARG A 105 8.37 -13.16 0.28
CA ARG A 105 9.42 -13.37 -0.72
C ARG A 105 9.44 -12.20 -1.72
N LYS A 106 10.64 -11.63 -1.94
CA LYS A 106 10.87 -10.46 -2.83
C LYS A 106 10.26 -9.12 -2.37
N SER A 107 9.67 -9.04 -1.17
CA SER A 107 9.21 -7.77 -0.61
C SER A 107 10.30 -7.08 0.20
N VAL A 108 10.36 -5.76 0.10
CA VAL A 108 11.18 -4.91 0.97
C VAL A 108 10.49 -4.68 2.31
N PHE A 109 9.19 -5.02 2.39
CA PHE A 109 8.39 -4.81 3.58
C PHE A 109 8.30 -6.06 4.45
N TYR A 110 8.33 -5.83 5.75
CA TYR A 110 7.99 -6.79 6.78
C TYR A 110 6.56 -6.53 7.23
N GLN A 111 5.79 -7.59 7.36
CA GLN A 111 4.43 -7.54 7.82
C GLN A 111 4.36 -7.93 9.29
N PHE A 112 4.00 -6.99 10.12
CA PHE A 112 3.71 -7.22 11.54
C PHE A 112 2.21 -7.44 11.72
N ASN A 113 1.86 -8.52 12.38
CA ASN A 113 0.49 -8.74 12.83
C ASN A 113 0.49 -8.53 14.35
N LEU A 114 -0.15 -7.47 14.79
CA LEU A 114 -0.34 -7.17 16.21
C LEU A 114 -1.67 -7.76 16.67
N PHE A 115 -1.64 -8.49 17.75
CA PHE A 115 -2.84 -9.09 18.35
C PHE A 115 -3.25 -8.27 19.58
N ILE A 116 -4.38 -7.59 19.46
CA ILE A 116 -4.95 -6.71 20.48
C ILE A 116 -6.32 -7.27 20.82
N ASN A 117 -6.45 -7.82 22.04
CA ASN A 117 -7.63 -8.60 22.40
C ASN A 117 -7.93 -9.65 21.31
N ASP A 118 -9.11 -9.71 20.78
CA ASP A 118 -9.48 -10.65 19.70
C ASP A 118 -9.33 -10.06 18.30
N ARG A 119 -8.66 -8.90 18.16
CA ARG A 119 -8.46 -8.23 16.89
C ARG A 119 -7.02 -8.37 16.43
N LYS A 120 -6.86 -8.53 15.11
CA LYS A 120 -5.58 -8.54 14.42
C LYS A 120 -5.42 -7.24 13.65
N VAL A 121 -4.37 -6.49 13.96
CA VAL A 121 -3.98 -5.30 13.21
C VAL A 121 -2.72 -5.58 12.43
N LEU A 122 -2.73 -5.22 11.15
CA LEU A 122 -1.66 -5.50 10.22
C LEU A 122 -0.90 -4.20 9.93
N ILE A 123 0.41 -4.22 10.19
CA ILE A 123 1.32 -3.10 9.92
C ILE A 123 2.41 -3.59 8.97
N ASN A 124 2.61 -2.86 7.87
CA ASN A 124 3.70 -3.10 6.94
C ASN A 124 4.78 -2.03 7.12
N THR A 125 6.01 -2.45 7.39
CA THR A 125 7.15 -1.55 7.55
C THR A 125 8.41 -2.13 6.92
N ARG A 126 9.35 -1.27 6.51
CA ARG A 126 10.70 -1.66 6.08
C ARG A 126 11.66 -1.77 7.25
N TYR A 127 11.37 -1.08 8.31
CA TYR A 127 12.24 -0.92 9.48
C TYR A 127 11.90 -1.98 10.53
N LYS A 128 12.27 -3.24 10.21
CA LYS A 128 11.99 -4.38 11.07
C LYS A 128 12.60 -4.20 12.46
N ASP A 129 13.90 -3.92 12.50
CA ASP A 129 14.65 -3.92 13.76
C ASP A 129 14.23 -2.79 14.69
N GLU A 130 13.93 -1.61 14.12
CA GLU A 130 13.42 -0.48 14.89
C GLU A 130 12.02 -0.77 15.44
N PHE A 131 11.15 -1.41 14.65
CA PHE A 131 9.82 -1.75 15.09
C PHE A 131 9.84 -2.87 16.14
N GLU A 132 10.63 -3.91 15.93
CA GLU A 132 10.82 -4.98 16.91
C GLU A 132 11.42 -4.46 18.22
N LYS A 133 12.36 -3.51 18.16
CA LYS A 133 12.92 -2.88 19.35
C LYS A 133 11.83 -2.22 20.17
N VAL A 134 10.95 -1.43 19.56
CA VAL A 134 9.83 -0.80 20.26
C VAL A 134 8.93 -1.86 20.91
N LEU A 135 8.56 -2.93 20.20
CA LEU A 135 7.71 -3.98 20.76
C LEU A 135 8.37 -4.72 21.93
N LYS A 136 9.70 -4.94 21.85
CA LYS A 136 10.48 -5.55 22.93
C LYS A 136 10.61 -4.65 24.16
N ASP A 137 10.78 -3.35 23.97
CA ASP A 137 10.83 -2.38 25.07
C ASP A 137 9.54 -2.40 25.91
N TYR A 138 8.41 -2.70 25.26
CA TYR A 138 7.11 -2.94 25.91
C TYR A 138 6.87 -4.39 26.35
N LYS A 139 7.89 -5.26 26.28
CA LYS A 139 7.82 -6.69 26.67
C LYS A 139 6.73 -7.49 25.94
N ILE A 140 6.42 -7.14 24.71
CA ILE A 140 5.42 -7.83 23.90
C ILE A 140 6.03 -9.11 23.32
N GLU A 141 5.36 -10.24 23.50
CA GLU A 141 5.85 -11.55 23.11
C GLU A 141 5.74 -11.77 21.59
N GLN A 142 6.83 -12.25 20.99
CA GLN A 142 6.83 -12.64 19.59
C GLN A 142 6.37 -14.10 19.45
N ILE A 143 5.36 -14.35 18.63
CA ILE A 143 4.98 -15.71 18.21
C ILE A 143 5.86 -16.08 17.00
N ILE A 144 6.77 -17.02 17.19
CA ILE A 144 7.56 -17.62 16.12
C ILE A 144 6.70 -18.75 15.51
N LYS A 145 6.42 -18.64 14.19
CA LYS A 145 5.75 -19.69 13.42
C LYS A 145 6.75 -20.47 12.58
#